data_641459a84ee97024575810829053d76f
#
_entry.id   641459a84ee97024575810829053d76f
#
_cell.length_a   1.000
_cell.length_b   1.000
_cell.length_c   1.000
_cell.angle_alpha   90.00
_cell.angle_beta   90.00
_cell.angle_gamma   90.00
#
_symmetry.space_group_name_H-M   'P 1'
#
loop_
_entity.id
_entity.type
_entity.pdbx_description
1 polymer ?
#
loop_
_entity_poly.entity_id
_entity_poly.type
_entity_poly.pdbx_seq_one_letter_code
_entity_poly.pdbx_strand_id
1 'polypeptide(L)'
;MSLSTYSKELIATANSLAVSGKGILAVDESTKTIGKRLGAIQVENTETNRQAYRGMLFTTVGLGDFISGAILYEETLFQSHL
;
A
#
# COMPACT_ATOMS: atom_id res chain seq x y z
N MET A 1 -22.84 -9.83 16.50
CA MET A 1 -22.54 -8.84 15.46
C MET A 1 -23.11 -9.31 14.13
N SER A 2 -24.05 -8.61 13.55
CA SER A 2 -24.66 -9.06 12.31
C SER A 2 -23.94 -8.43 11.11
N LEU A 3 -23.91 -9.13 9.99
CA LEU A 3 -23.36 -8.64 8.73
C LEU A 3 -24.06 -7.35 8.28
N SER A 4 -25.36 -7.20 8.55
CA SER A 4 -26.13 -6.02 8.19
C SER A 4 -25.63 -4.76 8.90
N THR A 5 -25.01 -4.88 10.07
CA THR A 5 -24.43 -3.73 10.79
C THR A 5 -23.29 -3.08 10.00
N TYR A 6 -22.54 -3.86 9.24
CA TYR A 6 -21.38 -3.40 8.48
C TYR A 6 -21.62 -3.32 6.97
N SER A 7 -22.79 -3.78 6.48
CA SER A 7 -23.03 -3.83 5.03
C SER A 7 -22.95 -2.46 4.36
N LYS A 8 -23.47 -1.42 5.01
CA LYS A 8 -23.40 -0.04 4.48
C LYS A 8 -21.96 0.47 4.43
N GLU A 9 -21.18 0.20 5.47
CA GLU A 9 -19.77 0.57 5.53
C GLU A 9 -18.95 -0.17 4.48
N LEU A 10 -19.17 -1.47 4.32
CA LEU A 10 -18.50 -2.28 3.32
C LEU A 10 -18.82 -1.82 1.89
N ILE A 11 -20.09 -1.51 1.61
CA ILE A 11 -20.51 -0.99 0.31
C ILE A 11 -19.88 0.38 0.06
N ALA A 12 -19.88 1.28 1.05
CA ALA A 12 -19.25 2.58 0.91
C ALA A 12 -17.76 2.48 0.64
N THR A 13 -17.06 1.58 1.34
CA THR A 13 -15.64 1.34 1.12
C THR A 13 -15.39 0.78 -0.28
N ALA A 14 -16.17 -0.22 -0.71
CA ALA A 14 -16.04 -0.79 -2.05
C ALA A 14 -16.26 0.26 -3.15
N ASN A 15 -17.27 1.10 -3.00
CA ASN A 15 -17.55 2.19 -3.93
C ASN A 15 -16.43 3.23 -3.95
N SER A 16 -15.85 3.54 -2.79
CA SER A 16 -14.71 4.43 -2.66
C SER A 16 -13.47 3.92 -3.40
N LEU A 17 -13.24 2.60 -3.36
CA LEU A 17 -12.12 1.96 -4.06
C LEU A 17 -12.36 1.85 -5.57
N ALA A 18 -13.61 1.69 -5.99
CA ALA A 18 -13.99 1.50 -7.39
C ALA A 18 -14.35 2.82 -8.10
N VAL A 19 -13.74 3.93 -7.69
CA VAL A 19 -13.99 5.24 -8.31
C VAL A 19 -13.43 5.29 -9.72
N SER A 20 -14.22 5.83 -10.67
CA SER A 20 -13.79 6.01 -12.05
C SER A 20 -12.57 6.93 -12.15
N GLY A 21 -11.60 6.56 -12.99
CA GLY A 21 -10.38 7.32 -13.19
C GLY A 21 -9.27 7.07 -12.17
N LYS A 22 -9.53 6.21 -11.18
CA LYS A 22 -8.52 5.83 -10.17
C LYS A 22 -8.34 4.33 -10.11
N GLY A 23 -7.11 3.89 -9.91
CA GLY A 23 -6.77 2.47 -9.76
C GLY A 23 -6.46 2.11 -8.31
N ILE A 24 -6.26 0.82 -8.08
CA ILE A 24 -5.77 0.30 -6.79
C ILE A 24 -4.28 0.03 -6.95
N LEU A 25 -3.47 0.54 -6.01
CA LEU A 25 -2.02 0.38 -6.02
C LEU A 25 -1.63 -1.01 -5.48
N ALA A 26 -0.91 -1.79 -6.26
CA ALA A 26 -0.45 -3.14 -5.92
C ALA A 26 1.08 -3.24 -6.07
N VAL A 27 1.83 -2.40 -5.36
CA VAL A 27 3.31 -2.35 -5.42
C VAL A 27 3.97 -2.68 -4.09
N ASP A 28 3.21 -3.04 -3.07
CA ASP A 28 3.74 -3.37 -1.75
C ASP A 28 4.20 -4.82 -1.71
N GLU A 29 5.47 -5.01 -2.00
CA GLU A 29 6.08 -6.32 -2.20
C GLU A 29 6.46 -6.99 -0.88
N SER A 30 6.51 -8.33 -0.90
CA SER A 30 7.02 -9.14 0.21
C SER A 30 8.49 -8.81 0.50
N THR A 31 8.95 -9.13 1.71
CA THR A 31 10.34 -8.93 2.12
C THR A 31 11.34 -9.55 1.14
N LYS A 32 11.04 -10.75 0.62
CA LYS A 32 11.92 -11.43 -0.35
C LYS A 32 12.01 -10.67 -1.67
N THR A 33 10.88 -10.20 -2.17
CA THR A 33 10.82 -9.50 -3.46
C THR A 33 11.48 -8.12 -3.37
N ILE A 34 11.20 -7.36 -2.31
CA ILE A 34 11.83 -6.06 -2.09
C ILE A 34 13.34 -6.21 -1.87
N GLY A 35 13.78 -7.32 -1.26
CA GLY A 35 15.20 -7.62 -1.10
C GLY A 35 15.93 -7.73 -2.43
N LYS A 36 15.32 -8.30 -3.45
CA LYS A 36 15.89 -8.37 -4.79
C LYS A 36 16.08 -6.98 -5.39
N ARG A 37 15.11 -6.08 -5.19
CA ARG A 37 15.19 -4.70 -5.70
C ARG A 37 16.25 -3.89 -4.98
N LEU A 38 16.31 -3.98 -3.66
CA LEU A 38 17.30 -3.28 -2.84
C LEU A 38 18.72 -3.81 -3.14
N GLY A 39 18.88 -5.12 -3.32
CA GLY A 39 20.14 -5.73 -3.68
C GLY A 39 20.68 -5.24 -5.03
N ALA A 40 19.80 -5.00 -5.99
CA ALA A 40 20.19 -4.50 -7.32
C ALA A 40 20.81 -3.10 -7.26
N ILE A 41 20.50 -2.29 -6.25
CA ILE A 41 21.07 -0.95 -6.03
C ILE A 41 22.07 -0.94 -4.86
N GLN A 42 22.50 -2.15 -4.41
CA GLN A 42 23.45 -2.32 -3.32
C GLN A 42 22.98 -1.73 -1.97
N VAL A 43 21.67 -1.82 -1.71
CA VAL A 43 21.08 -1.43 -0.44
C VAL A 43 20.72 -2.68 0.34
N GLU A 44 21.08 -2.71 1.63
CA GLU A 44 20.79 -3.84 2.51
C GLU A 44 19.29 -4.00 2.74
N ASN A 45 18.80 -5.25 2.76
CA ASN A 45 17.40 -5.56 2.99
C ASN A 45 17.11 -5.59 4.49
N THR A 46 16.91 -4.43 5.07
CA THR A 46 16.53 -4.24 6.49
C THR A 46 15.12 -3.67 6.58
N GLU A 47 14.47 -3.82 7.75
CA GLU A 47 13.16 -3.22 7.98
C GLU A 47 13.19 -1.71 7.76
N THR A 48 14.24 -1.04 8.23
CA THR A 48 14.41 0.41 8.06
C THR A 48 14.48 0.80 6.59
N ASN A 49 15.25 0.08 5.79
CA ASN A 49 15.37 0.36 4.36
C ASN A 49 14.09 0.01 3.61
N ARG A 50 13.39 -1.06 3.99
CA ARG A 50 12.09 -1.40 3.42
C ARG A 50 11.05 -0.33 3.73
N GLN A 51 11.03 0.19 4.95
CA GLN A 51 10.13 1.27 5.34
C GLN A 51 10.40 2.55 4.53
N ALA A 52 11.66 2.90 4.35
CA ALA A 52 12.05 4.07 3.55
C ALA A 52 11.62 3.92 2.08
N TYR A 53 11.81 2.75 1.50
CA TYR A 53 11.39 2.45 0.12
C TYR A 53 9.87 2.55 -0.03
N ARG A 54 9.11 1.95 0.88
CA ARG A 54 7.65 2.00 0.88
C ARG A 54 7.14 3.42 1.11
N GLY A 55 7.77 4.17 2.02
CA GLY A 55 7.44 5.56 2.26
C GLY A 55 7.59 6.42 1.01
N MET A 56 8.66 6.22 0.26
CA MET A 56 8.86 6.89 -1.03
C MET A 56 7.72 6.62 -1.99
N LEU A 57 7.28 5.36 -2.11
CA LEU A 57 6.17 4.99 -3.01
C LEU A 57 4.86 5.63 -2.58
N PHE A 58 4.51 5.55 -1.28
CA PHE A 58 3.22 6.02 -0.78
C PHE A 58 3.13 7.53 -0.63
N THR A 59 4.26 8.24 -0.60
CA THR A 59 4.29 9.69 -0.46
C THR A 59 4.61 10.41 -1.78
N THR A 60 4.60 9.69 -2.90
CA THR A 60 4.82 10.28 -4.22
C THR A 60 3.78 11.36 -4.51
N VAL A 61 4.25 12.54 -4.87
CA VAL A 61 3.38 13.69 -5.16
C VAL A 61 2.44 13.38 -6.32
N GLY A 62 1.15 13.67 -6.12
CA GLY A 62 0.12 13.45 -7.14
C GLY A 62 -0.44 12.04 -7.19
N LEU A 63 0.10 11.09 -6.42
CA LEU A 63 -0.36 9.69 -6.46
C LEU A 63 -1.84 9.58 -6.10
N GLY A 64 -2.32 10.35 -5.11
CA GLY A 64 -3.72 10.34 -4.69
C GLY A 64 -4.72 10.75 -5.77
N ASP A 65 -4.27 11.42 -6.84
CA ASP A 65 -5.12 11.78 -7.97
C ASP A 65 -5.42 10.57 -8.86
N PHE A 66 -4.63 9.50 -8.78
CA PHE A 66 -4.70 8.34 -9.67
C PHE A 66 -5.06 7.05 -8.97
N ILE A 67 -4.99 7.01 -7.62
CA ILE A 67 -5.30 5.80 -6.86
C ILE A 67 -6.38 6.06 -5.81
N SER A 68 -7.23 5.05 -5.60
CA SER A 68 -8.28 5.08 -4.57
C SER A 68 -7.98 4.14 -3.40
N GLY A 69 -6.99 3.27 -3.53
CA GLY A 69 -6.58 2.36 -2.48
C GLY A 69 -5.27 1.67 -2.78
N ALA A 70 -4.74 0.95 -1.81
CA ALA A 70 -3.50 0.20 -1.94
C ALA A 70 -3.64 -1.18 -1.29
N ILE A 71 -2.96 -2.18 -1.87
CA ILE A 71 -2.84 -3.51 -1.29
C ILE A 71 -1.56 -3.53 -0.47
N LEU A 72 -1.66 -3.86 0.83
CA LEU A 72 -0.53 -3.81 1.75
C LEU A 72 -0.02 -5.20 2.12
N TYR A 73 1.30 -5.35 2.22
CA TYR A 73 1.95 -6.46 2.87
C TYR A 73 1.84 -6.29 4.40
N GLU A 74 1.82 -7.40 5.15
CA GLU A 74 1.58 -7.35 6.60
C GLU A 74 2.54 -6.43 7.37
N GLU A 75 3.84 -6.52 7.10
CA GLU A 75 4.85 -5.66 7.75
C GLU A 75 4.54 -4.17 7.54
N THR A 76 4.10 -3.81 6.34
CA THR A 76 3.82 -2.43 5.96
C THR A 76 2.69 -1.82 6.77
N LEU A 77 1.69 -2.62 7.14
CA LEU A 77 0.55 -2.17 7.94
C LEU A 77 0.96 -1.57 9.29
N PHE A 78 2.07 -2.07 9.85
CA PHE A 78 2.56 -1.65 11.16
C PHE A 78 3.71 -0.62 11.09
N GLN A 79 4.08 -0.17 9.90
CA GLN A 79 5.13 0.82 9.69
C GLN A 79 4.54 2.22 9.47
N SER A 80 5.33 3.24 9.82
CA SER A 80 5.01 4.63 9.46
C SER A 80 5.59 4.96 8.09
N HIS A 81 4.82 5.64 7.24
CA HIS A 81 5.22 5.99 5.87
C HIS A 81 5.11 7.50 5.58
N LEU A 82 5.13 8.27 6.62
CA LEU A 82 5.09 9.74 6.52
C LEU A 82 6.50 10.34 6.54
#